data_f1d2946e95ddb1cccad36ead301faa68
#
_entry.id   f1d2946e95ddb1cccad36ead301faa68
#
_cell.length_a   1.000
_cell.length_b   1.000
_cell.length_c   1.000
_cell.angle_alpha   90.00
_cell.angle_beta   90.00
_cell.angle_gamma   90.00
#
_symmetry.space_group_name_H-M   'P 1'
#
loop_
_entity.id
_entity.type
_entity.pdbx_description
1 polymer ?
#
loop_
_entity_poly.entity_id
_entity_poly.type
_entity_poly.pdbx_seq_one_letter_code
_entity_poly.pdbx_strand_id
1 'polypeptide(L)'
;MKILIYGTGSYIGNHYRDALMVRGHDVKCVDAIKNKPVDVNFSGVDSVIDVAGIAHVKITPDMEDLFYRVNTNLAIDLCREAKANGVKQFIYMSSMNVFGDTQKRIYSCSQENPKN
;
A
#
# COMPACT_ATOMS: atom_id res chain seq x y z
N MET A 1 3.11 -18.15 6.33
CA MET A 1 2.28 -17.53 5.28
C MET A 1 3.17 -17.06 4.16
N LYS A 2 2.66 -17.05 2.96
CA LYS A 2 3.30 -16.37 1.82
C LYS A 2 2.72 -14.97 1.70
N ILE A 3 3.59 -13.97 1.85
CA ILE A 3 3.20 -12.56 1.91
C ILE A 3 3.83 -11.82 0.74
N LEU A 4 3.03 -11.08 0.00
CA LEU A 4 3.49 -10.22 -1.08
C LEU A 4 3.43 -8.77 -0.62
N ILE A 5 4.57 -8.08 -0.69
CA ILE A 5 4.67 -6.64 -0.44
C ILE A 5 4.76 -5.94 -1.79
N TYR A 6 3.78 -5.09 -2.09
CA TYR A 6 3.72 -4.33 -3.32
C TYR A 6 4.24 -2.92 -3.09
N GLY A 7 5.38 -2.62 -3.70
CA GLY A 7 6.07 -1.36 -3.54
C GLY A 7 7.48 -1.53 -2.96
N THR A 8 8.44 -1.92 -3.80
CA THR A 8 9.85 -2.06 -3.38
C THR A 8 10.51 -0.72 -3.15
N GLY A 9 11.55 -0.71 -2.32
CA GLY A 9 12.33 0.48 -2.04
C GLY A 9 11.71 1.44 -1.03
N SER A 10 10.54 1.14 -0.51
CA SER A 10 9.93 1.94 0.53
C SER A 10 10.54 1.61 1.91
N TYR A 11 10.68 2.64 2.74
CA TYR A 11 11.16 2.47 4.12
C TYR A 11 10.27 1.50 4.91
N ILE A 12 8.97 1.70 4.87
CA ILE A 12 8.00 0.86 5.57
C ILE A 12 8.00 -0.56 4.99
N GLY A 13 8.00 -0.69 3.68
CA GLY A 13 8.03 -2.00 3.01
C GLY A 13 9.24 -2.82 3.37
N ASN A 14 10.41 -2.22 3.43
CA ASN A 14 11.64 -2.89 3.83
C ASN A 14 11.60 -3.36 5.29
N HIS A 15 11.08 -2.54 6.19
CA HIS A 15 10.92 -2.91 7.60
C HIS A 15 9.93 -4.07 7.79
N TYR A 16 8.80 -4.04 7.08
CA TYR A 16 7.84 -5.15 7.10
C TYR A 16 8.46 -6.43 6.57
N ARG A 17 9.15 -6.35 5.44
CA ARG A 17 9.85 -7.51 4.88
C ARG A 17 10.76 -8.16 5.91
N ASP A 18 11.65 -7.39 6.49
CA ASP A 18 12.65 -7.90 7.42
C ASP A 18 12.02 -8.50 8.68
N ALA A 19 11.04 -7.80 9.24
CA ALA A 19 10.33 -8.28 10.43
C ALA A 19 9.52 -9.57 10.18
N LEU A 20 8.89 -9.68 9.01
CA LEU A 20 8.11 -10.87 8.65
C LEU A 20 9.01 -12.06 8.31
N MET A 21 10.14 -11.82 7.67
CA MET A 21 11.12 -12.89 7.39
C MET A 21 11.70 -13.46 8.68
N VAL A 22 12.02 -12.63 9.67
CA VAL A 22 12.48 -13.07 11.00
C VAL A 22 11.44 -13.97 11.68
N ARG A 23 10.15 -13.71 11.45
CA ARG A 23 9.05 -14.52 11.98
C ARG A 23 8.77 -15.80 11.18
N GLY A 24 9.56 -16.10 10.17
CA GLY A 24 9.45 -17.33 9.38
C GLY A 24 8.46 -17.29 8.23
N HIS A 25 7.99 -16.11 7.84
CA HIS A 25 7.11 -15.98 6.67
C HIS A 25 7.92 -15.94 5.37
N ASP A 26 7.32 -16.46 4.30
CA ASP A 26 7.86 -16.34 2.94
C ASP A 26 7.39 -14.99 2.37
N VAL A 27 8.33 -14.05 2.17
CA VAL A 27 8.03 -12.68 1.76
C VAL A 27 8.58 -12.42 0.37
N LYS A 28 7.70 -11.98 -0.52
CA LYS A 28 8.04 -11.53 -1.87
C LYS A 28 7.76 -10.03 -1.99
N CYS A 29 8.75 -9.28 -2.46
CA CYS A 29 8.59 -7.85 -2.74
C CYS A 29 8.45 -7.63 -4.25
N VAL A 30 7.51 -6.79 -4.64
CA VAL A 30 7.20 -6.48 -6.04
C VAL A 30 7.37 -4.99 -6.27
N ASP A 31 8.09 -4.63 -7.33
CA ASP A 31 8.27 -3.25 -7.76
C ASP A 31 6.97 -2.76 -8.43
N ALA A 32 6.31 -1.79 -7.81
CA ALA A 32 5.04 -1.24 -8.29
C ALA A 32 5.17 -0.41 -9.57
N ILE A 33 6.38 0.09 -9.87
CA ILE A 33 6.63 0.84 -11.10
C ILE A 33 6.73 -0.11 -12.29
N LYS A 34 7.41 -1.22 -12.12
CA LYS A 34 7.69 -2.19 -13.20
C LYS A 34 6.60 -3.23 -13.38
N ASN A 35 5.76 -3.45 -12.38
CA ASN A 35 4.75 -4.51 -12.39
C ASN A 35 3.36 -3.92 -12.14
N LYS A 36 2.54 -3.90 -13.17
CA LYS A 36 1.12 -3.56 -13.01
C LYS A 36 0.42 -4.66 -12.18
N PRO A 37 -0.65 -4.33 -11.46
CA PRO A 37 -1.39 -5.33 -10.68
C PRO A 37 -1.80 -6.58 -11.47
N VAL A 38 -2.20 -6.42 -12.72
CA VAL A 38 -2.61 -7.54 -13.60
C VAL A 38 -1.44 -8.50 -13.91
N ASP A 39 -0.22 -8.01 -13.86
CA ASP A 39 1.00 -8.79 -14.17
C ASP A 39 1.62 -9.45 -12.93
N VAL A 40 1.08 -9.18 -11.75
CA VAL A 40 1.59 -9.75 -10.49
C VAL A 40 1.20 -11.22 -10.36
N ASN A 41 2.16 -12.04 -10.00
CA ASN A 41 1.89 -13.46 -9.74
C ASN A 41 1.47 -13.64 -8.28
N PHE A 42 0.18 -13.93 -8.06
CA PHE A 42 -0.41 -14.18 -6.74
C PHE A 42 -0.44 -15.67 -6.36
N SER A 43 0.22 -16.54 -7.09
CA SER A 43 0.19 -17.98 -6.83
C SER A 43 0.68 -18.30 -5.41
N GLY A 44 -0.18 -18.90 -4.61
CA GLY A 44 0.11 -19.29 -3.23
C GLY A 44 0.20 -18.13 -2.24
N VAL A 45 -0.08 -16.90 -2.65
CA VAL A 45 -0.06 -15.73 -1.77
C VAL A 45 -1.25 -15.74 -0.82
N ASP A 46 -0.98 -15.65 0.47
CA ASP A 46 -1.99 -15.60 1.53
C ASP A 46 -2.39 -14.17 1.86
N SER A 47 -1.42 -13.25 1.85
CA SER A 47 -1.63 -11.85 2.24
C SER A 47 -0.86 -10.91 1.32
N VAL A 48 -1.48 -9.79 1.00
CA VAL A 48 -0.86 -8.69 0.26
C VAL A 48 -0.78 -7.46 1.15
N ILE A 49 0.39 -6.83 1.18
CA ILE A 49 0.60 -5.54 1.85
C ILE A 49 0.94 -4.52 0.77
N ASP A 50 0.06 -3.54 0.60
CA ASP A 50 0.26 -2.45 -0.34
C ASP A 50 0.92 -1.26 0.38
N VAL A 51 2.20 -1.02 0.06
CA VAL A 51 2.98 0.11 0.54
C VAL A 51 3.35 1.07 -0.59
N ALA A 52 2.85 0.82 -1.80
CA ALA A 52 3.07 1.68 -2.94
C ALA A 52 2.33 3.00 -2.75
N GLY A 53 3.03 4.09 -2.97
CA GLY A 53 2.42 5.40 -2.85
C GLY A 53 3.45 6.52 -3.04
N ILE A 54 2.94 7.70 -3.35
CA ILE A 54 3.73 8.92 -3.41
C ILE A 54 3.39 9.73 -2.16
N ALA A 55 4.40 10.03 -1.34
CA ALA A 55 4.24 10.79 -0.13
C ALA A 55 5.44 11.71 0.09
N HIS A 56 5.23 12.75 0.91
CA HIS A 56 6.28 13.70 1.32
C HIS A 56 6.92 14.46 0.15
N VAL A 57 6.22 14.59 -0.97
CA VAL A 57 6.63 15.42 -2.11
C VAL A 57 5.71 16.63 -2.23
N LYS A 58 6.26 17.76 -2.69
CA LYS A 58 5.45 18.93 -2.98
C LYS A 58 4.61 18.64 -4.22
N ILE A 59 3.30 18.71 -4.07
CA ILE A 59 2.37 18.46 -5.16
C ILE A 59 2.29 19.71 -6.02
N THR A 60 2.51 19.52 -7.32
CA THR A 60 2.25 20.53 -8.34
C THR A 60 0.98 20.15 -9.12
N PRO A 61 0.27 21.09 -9.74
CA PRO A 61 -0.98 20.78 -10.47
C PRO A 61 -0.83 19.69 -11.54
N ASP A 62 0.33 19.60 -12.18
CA ASP A 62 0.65 18.60 -13.19
C ASP A 62 0.91 17.20 -12.60
N MET A 63 1.11 17.10 -11.28
CA MET A 63 1.32 15.82 -10.58
C MET A 63 0.03 15.24 -10.00
N GLU A 64 -1.07 15.95 -10.04
CA GLU A 64 -2.32 15.52 -9.40
C GLU A 64 -2.83 14.19 -9.96
N ASP A 65 -2.85 14.04 -11.28
CA ASP A 65 -3.26 12.80 -11.95
C ASP A 65 -2.35 11.63 -11.60
N LEU A 66 -1.04 11.86 -11.55
CA LEU A 66 -0.08 10.83 -11.16
C LEU A 66 -0.30 10.40 -9.71
N PHE A 67 -0.51 11.37 -8.84
CA PHE A 67 -0.75 11.13 -7.40
C PHE A 67 -2.00 10.27 -7.20
N TYR A 68 -3.08 10.62 -7.90
CA TYR A 68 -4.33 9.88 -7.83
C TYR A 68 -4.19 8.46 -8.38
N ARG A 69 -3.51 8.29 -9.53
CA ARG A 69 -3.27 6.97 -10.11
C ARG A 69 -2.48 6.06 -9.17
N VAL A 70 -1.40 6.58 -8.59
CA VAL A 70 -0.53 5.76 -7.74
C VAL A 70 -1.16 5.50 -6.37
N ASN A 71 -1.76 6.52 -5.75
CA ASN A 71 -2.27 6.40 -4.39
C ASN A 71 -3.70 5.83 -4.32
N THR A 72 -4.45 5.85 -5.40
CA THR A 72 -5.85 5.40 -5.41
C THR A 72 -6.10 4.29 -6.42
N ASN A 73 -5.96 4.56 -7.71
CA ASN A 73 -6.33 3.60 -8.74
C ASN A 73 -5.48 2.33 -8.68
N LEU A 74 -4.19 2.47 -8.46
CA LEU A 74 -3.29 1.34 -8.36
C LEU A 74 -3.65 0.43 -7.17
N ALA A 75 -3.98 1.01 -6.03
CA ALA A 75 -4.40 0.27 -4.84
C ALA A 75 -5.72 -0.50 -5.09
N ILE A 76 -6.66 0.13 -5.77
CA ILE A 76 -7.94 -0.50 -6.12
C ILE A 76 -7.72 -1.68 -7.07
N ASP A 77 -6.93 -1.49 -8.11
CA ASP A 77 -6.63 -2.53 -9.08
C ASP A 77 -5.88 -3.70 -8.44
N LEU A 78 -4.91 -3.39 -7.58
CA LEU A 78 -4.17 -4.42 -6.84
C LEU A 78 -5.09 -5.24 -5.94
N CYS A 79 -5.99 -4.58 -5.24
CA CYS A 79 -6.96 -5.24 -4.37
C CYS A 79 -7.90 -6.16 -5.16
N ARG A 80 -8.39 -5.70 -6.31
CA ARG A 80 -9.24 -6.49 -7.21
C ARG A 80 -8.52 -7.72 -7.75
N GLU A 81 -7.27 -7.55 -8.20
CA GLU A 81 -6.46 -8.67 -8.70
C GLU A 81 -6.15 -9.67 -7.58
N ALA A 82 -5.78 -9.21 -6.40
CA ALA A 82 -5.55 -10.06 -5.25
C ALA A 82 -6.80 -10.87 -4.90
N LYS A 83 -7.95 -10.22 -4.85
CA LYS A 83 -9.24 -10.88 -4.57
C LYS A 83 -9.58 -11.93 -5.64
N ALA A 84 -9.42 -11.60 -6.91
CA ALA A 84 -9.69 -12.50 -8.04
C ALA A 84 -8.80 -13.76 -8.00
N ASN A 85 -7.59 -13.64 -7.43
CA ASN A 85 -6.64 -14.74 -7.30
C ASN A 85 -6.72 -15.47 -5.94
N GLY A 86 -7.74 -15.22 -5.15
CA GLY A 86 -7.99 -15.95 -3.91
C GLY A 86 -7.12 -15.54 -2.71
N VAL A 87 -6.48 -14.38 -2.76
CA VAL A 87 -5.74 -13.83 -1.62
C VAL A 87 -6.72 -13.57 -0.47
N LYS A 88 -6.39 -14.05 0.73
CA LYS A 88 -7.30 -14.01 1.88
C LYS A 88 -7.24 -12.72 2.66
N GLN A 89 -6.13 -12.00 2.58
CA GLN A 89 -5.94 -10.75 3.33
C GLN A 89 -5.28 -9.71 2.46
N PHE A 90 -5.84 -8.50 2.48
CA PHE A 90 -5.27 -7.34 1.81
C PHE A 90 -5.10 -6.22 2.83
N ILE A 91 -3.87 -5.72 2.98
CA ILE A 91 -3.54 -4.64 3.90
C ILE A 91 -3.12 -3.43 3.08
N TYR A 92 -3.88 -2.36 3.20
CA TYR A 92 -3.54 -1.07 2.60
C TYR A 92 -2.95 -0.15 3.66
N MET A 93 -1.76 0.36 3.38
CA MET A 93 -1.09 1.30 4.29
C MET A 93 -1.67 2.69 4.10
N SER A 94 -2.56 3.07 5.00
CA SER A 94 -3.13 4.40 5.06
C SER A 94 -2.19 5.37 5.79
N SER A 95 -2.66 6.57 6.07
CA SER A 95 -1.89 7.64 6.69
C SER A 95 -2.74 8.39 7.69
N MET A 96 -2.09 9.00 8.69
CA MET A 96 -2.74 9.93 9.60
C MET A 96 -3.28 11.17 8.88
N ASN A 97 -2.87 11.43 7.66
CA ASN A 97 -3.39 12.52 6.83
C ASN A 97 -4.90 12.43 6.56
N VAL A 98 -5.52 11.27 6.76
CA VAL A 98 -6.98 11.12 6.66
C VAL A 98 -7.74 11.98 7.67
N PHE A 99 -7.08 12.39 8.76
CA PHE A 99 -7.67 13.26 9.79
C PHE A 99 -7.41 14.74 9.53
N GLY A 100 -6.71 15.09 8.43
CA GLY A 100 -6.41 16.48 8.05
C GLY A 100 -5.44 17.17 8.99
N ASP A 101 -5.44 18.50 8.92
CA ASP A 101 -4.58 19.36 9.76
C ASP A 101 -5.22 19.57 11.14
N THR A 102 -5.07 18.60 12.03
CA THR A 102 -5.57 18.72 13.39
C THR A 102 -4.43 18.71 14.40
N GLN A 103 -4.53 19.59 15.40
CA GLN A 103 -3.67 19.58 16.57
C GLN A 103 -4.34 18.85 17.75
N LYS A 104 -5.57 18.40 17.58
CA LYS A 104 -6.30 17.65 18.59
C LYS A 104 -5.81 16.20 18.60
N ARG A 105 -5.97 15.56 19.77
CA ARG A 105 -5.69 14.12 19.89
C ARG A 105 -6.64 13.34 18.99
N ILE A 106 -6.12 12.39 18.23
CA ILE A 106 -6.87 11.52 17.34
C ILE A 106 -7.22 10.23 18.09
N TYR A 107 -8.49 9.88 18.11
CA TYR A 107 -9.01 8.64 18.70
C TYR A 107 -9.58 7.73 17.61
N SER A 108 -9.88 6.48 17.95
CA SER A 108 -10.51 5.53 17.03
C SER A 108 -11.85 6.02 16.46
N CYS A 109 -12.55 6.89 17.19
CA CYS A 109 -13.82 7.49 16.77
C CYS A 109 -13.67 8.88 16.11
N SER A 110 -12.44 9.36 15.90
CA SER A 110 -12.22 10.67 15.27
C SER A 110 -12.70 10.66 13.83
N GLN A 111 -13.32 11.78 13.42
CA GLN A 111 -13.85 11.94 12.07
C GLN A 111 -12.71 12.16 11.07
N GLU A 112 -12.77 11.46 9.95
CA GLU A 112 -11.84 11.65 8.85
C GLU A 112 -12.07 13.00 8.17
N ASN A 113 -10.98 13.69 7.85
CA ASN A 113 -11.01 14.99 7.17
C ASN A 113 -9.74 15.19 6.36
N PRO A 114 -9.50 14.38 5.31
CA PRO A 114 -8.28 14.48 4.51
C PRO A 114 -8.22 15.79 3.74
N LYS A 115 -7.01 16.38 3.65
CA LYS A 115 -6.73 17.60 2.88
C LYS A 115 -6.17 17.28 1.48
N ASN A 116 -5.74 16.07 1.24
CA ASN A 116 -5.16 15.61 -0.04
C ASN A 116 -5.93 14.42 -0.59
#